data_9e1cb32f3092a99a6eb72db846daedaa
#
_entry.id   9e1cb32f3092a99a6eb72db846daedaa
#
_cell.length_a   1.000
_cell.length_b   1.000
_cell.length_c   1.000
_cell.angle_alpha   90.00
_cell.angle_beta   90.00
_cell.angle_gamma   90.00
#
_symmetry.space_group_name_H-M   'P 1'
#
loop_
_entity.id
_entity.type
_entity.pdbx_description
1 polymer ?
#
loop_
_entity_poly.entity_id
_entity_poly.type
_entity_poly.pdbx_seq_one_letter_code
_entity_poly.pdbx_strand_id
1 'polypeptide(L)'
;MFQAATRSCSQGGVRNGAATLYYPIWHYEVEDLLVLKNNKGTDDNRVRHMDYGVQFNKVMYERLIQGGDITLLSPHDVPEMYEAFFTDVDRFKELYEAAERNTKLRKKKIKAVELFSRFMQERKDTGRVYLQNVDHANTHSSFIPERAPVRMSNLCCEITLPTKPLTDVRDPDGEIALCTLSAINWGAFREPQEMERACTLAVRGLDSLLSYQNYPIIAAQLATERRRPLGVGIINLAYWMAKNDMTYTDPNLELIDTWAQHWSYYLIKASADLAEEMGACPGSEDTKYHLGVLPVDTYKSEVDELVAPQDRVDWSGLRVQLRNHGIRNSTLMALMPAETSAQISNSTNGVEPPRSFVSVKQSKDGVLKQVVPEYRRLKNKYELLWNQSSPEGYLKIMAVLQKYIDQGISVNTSYNPQFYEDEKISMSDMLKHVLMFYRYGGKQLYYFNTYDGSGELDIDALQANSTAPALSAIEDDADCDSCKI
;
A
#
# COMPACT_ATOMS: atom_id res chain seq x y z
N MET A 1 15.22 -18.94 -11.10
CA MET A 1 14.61 -19.72 -9.99
C MET A 1 13.30 -19.05 -9.51
N PHE A 2 13.28 -17.88 -8.87
CA PHE A 2 12.08 -17.26 -8.30
C PHE A 2 10.94 -17.04 -9.30
N GLN A 3 11.22 -16.55 -10.51
CA GLN A 3 10.21 -16.40 -11.55
C GLN A 3 9.56 -17.74 -11.93
N ALA A 4 10.34 -18.81 -12.05
CA ALA A 4 9.82 -20.12 -12.37
C ALA A 4 8.96 -20.68 -11.22
N ALA A 5 9.40 -20.50 -9.97
CA ALA A 5 8.63 -20.87 -8.79
C ALA A 5 7.29 -20.12 -8.72
N THR A 6 7.31 -18.81 -8.92
CA THR A 6 6.10 -17.97 -8.93
C THR A 6 5.11 -18.42 -10.02
N ARG A 7 5.60 -18.68 -11.25
CA ARG A 7 4.76 -19.14 -12.37
C ARG A 7 4.22 -20.56 -12.18
N SER A 8 4.89 -21.42 -11.42
CA SER A 8 4.43 -22.78 -11.16
C SER A 8 3.24 -22.82 -10.19
N CYS A 9 3.01 -21.77 -9.42
CA CYS A 9 1.92 -21.69 -8.47
C CYS A 9 0.67 -21.14 -9.17
N SER A 10 -0.43 -21.89 -9.11
CA SER A 10 -1.71 -21.41 -9.60
C SER A 10 -2.83 -21.87 -8.67
N GLN A 11 -3.82 -21.01 -8.47
CA GLN A 11 -5.00 -21.31 -7.66
C GLN A 11 -6.10 -21.86 -8.58
N GLY A 12 -6.21 -23.19 -8.66
CA GLY A 12 -7.21 -23.88 -9.47
C GLY A 12 -7.14 -23.58 -10.96
N GLY A 13 -6.00 -23.14 -11.49
CA GLY A 13 -5.82 -22.73 -12.89
C GLY A 13 -6.50 -21.40 -13.26
N VAL A 14 -7.09 -20.70 -12.29
CA VAL A 14 -7.81 -19.43 -12.50
C VAL A 14 -6.90 -18.23 -12.21
N ARG A 15 -6.01 -18.36 -11.22
CA ARG A 15 -5.08 -17.30 -10.80
C ARG A 15 -3.66 -17.83 -10.82
N ASN A 16 -2.77 -17.10 -11.48
CA ASN A 16 -1.35 -17.39 -11.46
C ASN A 16 -0.70 -16.82 -10.22
N GLY A 17 0.42 -17.42 -9.78
CA GLY A 17 1.25 -16.86 -8.74
C GLY A 17 1.89 -15.56 -9.22
N ALA A 18 1.94 -14.57 -8.32
CA ALA A 18 2.63 -13.31 -8.54
C ALA A 18 3.48 -12.99 -7.30
N ALA A 19 4.58 -12.24 -7.47
CA ALA A 19 5.49 -11.91 -6.39
C ALA A 19 6.16 -10.56 -6.61
N THR A 20 6.40 -9.84 -5.52
CA THR A 20 7.25 -8.64 -5.49
C THR A 20 8.53 -8.93 -4.72
N LEU A 21 9.67 -8.58 -5.29
CA LEU A 21 10.97 -8.65 -4.65
C LEU A 21 11.35 -7.27 -4.13
N TYR A 22 11.66 -7.16 -2.82
CA TYR A 22 12.06 -5.92 -2.18
C TYR A 22 13.58 -5.85 -2.00
N TYR A 23 14.18 -4.67 -2.28
CA TYR A 23 15.61 -4.41 -2.09
C TYR A 23 15.87 -2.93 -1.82
N PRO A 24 16.95 -2.60 -1.04
CA PRO A 24 17.28 -1.21 -0.77
C PRO A 24 17.86 -0.51 -1.99
N ILE A 25 17.56 0.78 -2.15
CA ILE A 25 18.09 1.62 -3.26
C ILE A 25 19.63 1.74 -3.23
N TRP A 26 20.24 1.52 -2.07
CA TRP A 26 21.69 1.52 -1.90
C TRP A 26 22.36 0.15 -2.11
N HIS A 27 21.62 -0.86 -2.63
CA HIS A 27 22.17 -2.16 -2.98
C HIS A 27 23.25 -2.05 -4.05
N TYR A 28 24.37 -2.80 -3.90
CA TYR A 28 25.50 -2.75 -4.83
C TYR A 28 25.12 -2.98 -6.29
N GLU A 29 24.16 -3.86 -6.54
CA GLU A 29 23.67 -4.25 -7.86
C GLU A 29 22.37 -3.53 -8.27
N VAL A 30 22.03 -2.41 -7.62
CA VAL A 30 20.74 -1.74 -7.84
C VAL A 30 20.51 -1.33 -9.31
N GLU A 31 21.55 -0.98 -10.05
CA GLU A 31 21.43 -0.57 -11.45
C GLU A 31 20.97 -1.76 -12.33
N ASP A 32 21.40 -2.98 -12.01
CA ASP A 32 20.97 -4.20 -12.70
C ASP A 32 19.57 -4.65 -12.22
N LEU A 33 19.27 -4.48 -10.93
CA LEU A 33 17.98 -4.83 -10.36
C LEU A 33 16.83 -3.95 -10.89
N LEU A 34 17.08 -2.65 -11.08
CA LEU A 34 16.07 -1.71 -11.57
C LEU A 34 15.54 -2.08 -12.97
N VAL A 35 16.41 -2.63 -13.83
CA VAL A 35 16.05 -2.92 -15.22
C VAL A 35 15.44 -4.30 -15.45
N LEU A 36 15.32 -5.14 -14.40
CA LEU A 36 14.86 -6.53 -14.53
C LEU A 36 13.46 -6.65 -15.15
N LYS A 37 12.58 -5.67 -14.93
CA LYS A 37 11.20 -5.71 -15.42
C LYS A 37 11.00 -5.07 -16.80
N ASN A 38 11.89 -4.22 -17.25
CA ASN A 38 11.66 -3.43 -18.46
C ASN A 38 11.64 -4.27 -19.74
N ASN A 39 11.10 -3.70 -20.82
CA ASN A 39 10.97 -4.35 -22.14
C ASN A 39 12.25 -4.25 -23.00
N LYS A 40 13.31 -3.64 -22.48
CA LYS A 40 14.60 -3.52 -23.17
C LYS A 40 15.48 -4.72 -22.82
N GLY A 41 16.13 -5.32 -23.81
CA GLY A 41 16.99 -6.50 -23.64
C GLY A 41 16.27 -7.84 -23.88
N THR A 42 16.99 -8.94 -23.66
CA THR A 42 16.52 -10.31 -23.92
C THR A 42 15.90 -10.93 -22.68
N ASP A 43 15.13 -12.01 -22.85
CA ASP A 43 14.53 -12.74 -21.73
C ASP A 43 15.55 -13.36 -20.78
N ASP A 44 16.78 -13.63 -21.26
CA ASP A 44 17.86 -14.21 -20.42
C ASP A 44 18.35 -13.25 -19.33
N ASN A 45 18.23 -11.94 -19.56
CA ASN A 45 18.69 -10.90 -18.63
C ASN A 45 17.55 -10.06 -18.03
N ARG A 46 16.31 -10.54 -18.13
CA ARG A 46 15.10 -9.89 -17.56
C ARG A 46 14.26 -10.90 -16.77
N VAL A 47 13.55 -10.40 -15.77
CA VAL A 47 12.64 -11.18 -14.92
C VAL A 47 11.30 -10.44 -14.86
N ARG A 48 10.58 -10.44 -15.99
CA ARG A 48 9.40 -9.59 -16.22
C ARG A 48 8.15 -10.02 -15.45
N HIS A 49 8.04 -11.31 -15.11
CA HIS A 49 6.87 -11.86 -14.39
C HIS A 49 6.91 -11.66 -12.86
N MET A 50 7.89 -10.92 -12.36
CA MET A 50 7.94 -10.47 -10.98
C MET A 50 7.84 -8.96 -10.94
N ASP A 51 7.33 -8.43 -9.84
CA ASP A 51 7.33 -7.01 -9.53
C ASP A 51 8.49 -6.68 -8.57
N TYR A 52 8.82 -5.41 -8.43
CA TYR A 52 9.98 -4.98 -7.66
C TYR A 52 9.63 -3.81 -6.77
N GLY A 53 9.98 -3.90 -5.47
CA GLY A 53 9.83 -2.85 -4.49
C GLY A 53 11.20 -2.28 -4.08
N VAL A 54 11.43 -1.03 -4.40
CA VAL A 54 12.68 -0.33 -4.05
C VAL A 54 12.48 0.37 -2.72
N GLN A 55 13.40 0.14 -1.79
CA GLN A 55 13.30 0.61 -0.42
C GLN A 55 14.16 1.85 -0.18
N PHE A 56 13.57 2.84 0.46
CA PHE A 56 14.16 4.14 0.77
C PHE A 56 14.00 4.44 2.26
N ASN A 57 14.87 5.32 2.77
CA ASN A 57 14.71 5.98 4.06
C ASN A 57 15.13 7.46 3.96
N LYS A 58 14.97 8.20 5.03
CA LYS A 58 15.31 9.61 5.14
C LYS A 58 16.69 9.97 4.58
N VAL A 59 17.71 9.15 4.84
CA VAL A 59 19.10 9.42 4.41
C VAL A 59 19.20 9.46 2.88
N MET A 60 18.48 8.60 2.16
CA MET A 60 18.49 8.60 0.70
C MET A 60 17.87 9.88 0.12
N TYR A 61 16.77 10.35 0.73
CA TYR A 61 16.14 11.63 0.34
C TYR A 61 17.02 12.84 0.69
N GLU A 62 17.67 12.83 1.85
CA GLU A 62 18.64 13.88 2.21
C GLU A 62 19.77 13.99 1.18
N ARG A 63 20.32 12.86 0.72
CA ARG A 63 21.35 12.83 -0.34
C ARG A 63 20.82 13.38 -1.66
N LEU A 64 19.59 13.09 -2.03
CA LEU A 64 18.97 13.67 -3.23
C LEU A 64 18.84 15.19 -3.12
N ILE A 65 18.26 15.69 -2.03
CA ILE A 65 18.00 17.13 -1.83
C ILE A 65 19.32 17.92 -1.78
N GLN A 66 20.37 17.35 -1.19
CA GLN A 66 21.69 17.96 -1.08
C GLN A 66 22.52 17.86 -2.37
N GLY A 67 22.03 17.17 -3.41
CA GLY A 67 22.80 16.93 -4.64
C GLY A 67 24.03 16.03 -4.43
N GLY A 68 23.99 15.20 -3.37
CA GLY A 68 25.08 14.32 -2.97
C GLY A 68 25.17 13.03 -3.78
N ASP A 69 26.01 12.13 -3.29
CA ASP A 69 26.20 10.79 -3.84
C ASP A 69 25.48 9.74 -2.98
N ILE A 70 25.02 8.67 -3.60
CA ILE A 70 24.63 7.42 -2.92
C ILE A 70 25.75 6.41 -3.12
N THR A 71 26.23 5.84 -2.03
CA THR A 71 27.23 4.78 -2.03
C THR A 71 26.50 3.44 -2.02
N LEU A 72 26.71 2.65 -3.06
CA LEU A 72 26.16 1.33 -3.23
C LEU A 72 27.01 0.30 -2.50
N LEU A 73 26.39 -0.52 -1.67
CA LEU A 73 27.02 -1.50 -0.81
C LEU A 73 26.26 -2.84 -0.89
N SER A 74 26.95 -3.95 -0.63
CA SER A 74 26.31 -5.24 -0.46
C SER A 74 25.76 -5.34 0.97
N PRO A 75 24.45 -5.62 1.17
CA PRO A 75 23.91 -5.86 2.52
C PRO A 75 24.63 -6.97 3.27
N HIS A 76 25.18 -7.97 2.56
CA HIS A 76 25.98 -9.04 3.14
C HIS A 76 27.27 -8.54 3.82
N ASP A 77 27.90 -7.52 3.24
CA ASP A 77 29.17 -6.96 3.75
C ASP A 77 28.97 -5.97 4.91
N VAL A 78 27.72 -5.50 5.11
CA VAL A 78 27.33 -4.52 6.12
C VAL A 78 26.04 -4.93 6.87
N PRO A 79 26.00 -6.09 7.50
CA PRO A 79 24.77 -6.65 8.07
C PRO A 79 24.17 -5.78 9.18
N GLU A 80 25.00 -5.16 10.05
CA GLU A 80 24.52 -4.25 11.10
C GLU A 80 23.84 -3.00 10.48
N MET A 81 24.41 -2.46 9.42
CA MET A 81 23.82 -1.33 8.71
C MET A 81 22.51 -1.73 8.02
N TYR A 82 22.44 -2.96 7.47
CA TYR A 82 21.22 -3.48 6.88
C TYR A 82 20.09 -3.62 7.92
N GLU A 83 20.40 -4.09 9.14
CA GLU A 83 19.43 -4.12 10.23
C GLU A 83 18.98 -2.72 10.65
N ALA A 84 19.91 -1.79 10.84
CA ALA A 84 19.61 -0.41 11.20
C ALA A 84 18.76 0.33 10.15
N PHE A 85 18.82 -0.09 8.88
CA PHE A 85 18.00 0.46 7.80
C PHE A 85 16.49 0.38 8.08
N PHE A 86 16.06 -0.64 8.83
CA PHE A 86 14.67 -0.88 9.19
C PHE A 86 14.34 -0.43 10.62
N THR A 87 15.30 -0.39 11.51
CA THR A 87 15.05 -0.22 12.95
C THR A 87 15.40 1.16 13.48
N ASP A 88 16.47 1.79 12.96
CA ASP A 88 16.99 3.05 13.50
C ASP A 88 17.69 3.86 12.39
N VAL A 89 17.04 4.92 11.94
CA VAL A 89 17.53 5.77 10.83
C VAL A 89 18.82 6.52 11.20
N ASP A 90 18.98 6.95 12.45
CA ASP A 90 20.16 7.69 12.89
C ASP A 90 21.36 6.74 12.99
N ARG A 91 21.16 5.55 13.54
CA ARG A 91 22.17 4.50 13.55
C ARG A 91 22.53 4.06 12.14
N PHE A 92 21.55 3.92 11.25
CA PHE A 92 21.80 3.63 9.83
C PHE A 92 22.71 4.69 9.22
N LYS A 93 22.43 5.98 9.45
CA LYS A 93 23.23 7.10 8.92
C LYS A 93 24.68 7.04 9.38
N GLU A 94 24.91 6.81 10.68
CA GLU A 94 26.26 6.66 11.24
C GLU A 94 27.04 5.52 10.58
N LEU A 95 26.41 4.33 10.47
CA LEU A 95 27.01 3.15 9.87
C LEU A 95 27.25 3.31 8.37
N TYR A 96 26.32 3.97 7.67
CA TYR A 96 26.43 4.26 6.24
C TYR A 96 27.62 5.19 5.95
N GLU A 97 27.76 6.27 6.71
CA GLU A 97 28.89 7.19 6.58
C GLU A 97 30.22 6.54 7.00
N ALA A 98 30.22 5.65 7.99
CA ALA A 98 31.39 4.86 8.34
C ALA A 98 31.78 3.89 7.22
N ALA A 99 30.81 3.22 6.59
CA ALA A 99 31.04 2.36 5.45
C ALA A 99 31.56 3.14 4.21
N GLU A 100 31.10 4.37 4.01
CA GLU A 100 31.64 5.26 2.95
C GLU A 100 33.12 5.57 3.15
N ARG A 101 33.59 5.70 4.37
CA ARG A 101 35.02 5.95 4.72
C ARG A 101 35.88 4.69 4.70
N ASN A 102 35.27 3.51 4.88
CA ASN A 102 35.99 2.24 4.95
C ASN A 102 36.53 1.80 3.57
N THR A 103 37.85 1.88 3.36
CA THR A 103 38.51 1.52 2.11
C THR A 103 38.56 0.04 1.79
N LYS A 104 38.26 -0.83 2.77
CA LYS A 104 38.25 -2.30 2.62
C LYS A 104 36.94 -2.84 2.05
N LEU A 105 35.85 -2.06 2.12
CA LEU A 105 34.55 -2.48 1.59
C LEU A 105 34.48 -2.28 0.07
N ARG A 106 33.92 -3.28 -0.60
CA ARG A 106 33.54 -3.17 -2.01
C ARG A 106 32.36 -2.20 -2.12
N LYS A 107 32.52 -1.16 -2.87
CA LYS A 107 31.50 -0.11 -3.02
C LYS A 107 31.59 0.60 -4.36
N LYS A 108 30.48 1.21 -4.76
CA LYS A 108 30.35 2.06 -5.93
C LYS A 108 29.63 3.34 -5.52
N LYS A 109 29.95 4.47 -6.14
CA LYS A 109 29.24 5.73 -5.92
C LYS A 109 28.50 6.14 -7.18
N ILE A 110 27.32 6.66 -7.00
CA ILE A 110 26.47 7.22 -8.06
C ILE A 110 25.84 8.52 -7.55
N LYS A 111 25.63 9.50 -8.41
CA LYS A 111 24.91 10.72 -8.07
C LYS A 111 23.47 10.36 -7.65
N ALA A 112 23.01 10.89 -6.50
CA ALA A 112 21.67 10.63 -6.03
C ALA A 112 20.60 11.00 -7.08
N VAL A 113 20.73 12.17 -7.71
CA VAL A 113 19.81 12.60 -8.77
C VAL A 113 19.77 11.64 -9.94
N GLU A 114 20.91 11.06 -10.33
CA GLU A 114 20.99 10.07 -11.41
C GLU A 114 20.28 8.79 -11.04
N LEU A 115 20.53 8.24 -9.85
CA LEU A 115 19.91 7.00 -9.39
C LEU A 115 18.39 7.14 -9.21
N PHE A 116 17.93 8.24 -8.61
CA PHE A 116 16.51 8.53 -8.48
C PHE A 116 15.83 8.72 -9.84
N SER A 117 16.50 9.37 -10.79
CA SER A 117 15.98 9.53 -12.15
C SER A 117 15.84 8.19 -12.86
N ARG A 118 16.81 7.30 -12.74
CA ARG A 118 16.75 5.93 -13.29
C ARG A 118 15.60 5.13 -12.65
N PHE A 119 15.48 5.19 -11.32
CA PHE A 119 14.36 4.56 -10.61
C PHE A 119 13.00 5.06 -11.12
N MET A 120 12.82 6.38 -11.21
CA MET A 120 11.56 6.96 -11.68
C MET A 120 11.28 6.64 -13.15
N GLN A 121 12.33 6.56 -13.99
CA GLN A 121 12.17 6.16 -15.39
C GLN A 121 11.68 4.70 -15.49
N GLU A 122 12.32 3.77 -14.77
CA GLU A 122 11.90 2.36 -14.78
C GLU A 122 10.51 2.17 -14.17
N ARG A 123 10.18 2.94 -13.12
CA ARG A 123 8.84 2.99 -12.54
C ARG A 123 7.79 3.46 -13.55
N LYS A 124 8.07 4.52 -14.30
CA LYS A 124 7.20 5.06 -15.34
C LYS A 124 7.05 4.08 -16.51
N ASP A 125 8.17 3.55 -17.02
CA ASP A 125 8.19 2.71 -18.21
C ASP A 125 7.53 1.34 -18.00
N THR A 126 7.54 0.83 -16.76
CA THR A 126 6.99 -0.49 -16.44
C THR A 126 5.67 -0.45 -15.67
N GLY A 127 5.36 0.66 -15.03
CA GLY A 127 4.22 0.81 -14.11
C GLY A 127 4.36 0.05 -12.78
N ARG A 128 5.34 -0.87 -12.65
CA ARG A 128 5.40 -1.91 -11.61
C ARG A 128 6.74 -2.00 -10.87
N VAL A 129 7.47 -0.91 -10.78
CA VAL A 129 8.58 -0.73 -9.85
C VAL A 129 8.07 0.15 -8.71
N TYR A 130 7.86 -0.46 -7.54
CA TYR A 130 7.23 0.14 -6.38
C TYR A 130 8.24 0.87 -5.51
N LEU A 131 7.74 1.71 -4.60
CA LEU A 131 8.55 2.42 -3.63
C LEU A 131 8.06 2.09 -2.22
N GLN A 132 8.99 1.78 -1.31
CA GLN A 132 8.70 1.62 0.12
C GLN A 132 9.62 2.51 0.95
N ASN A 133 9.03 3.37 1.78
CA ASN A 133 9.72 4.17 2.79
C ASN A 133 9.80 3.33 4.08
N VAL A 134 10.93 2.65 4.29
CA VAL A 134 11.08 1.68 5.39
C VAL A 134 11.07 2.32 6.77
N ASP A 135 11.56 3.55 6.88
CA ASP A 135 11.51 4.35 8.10
C ASP A 135 10.05 4.66 8.48
N HIS A 136 9.23 5.14 7.55
CA HIS A 136 7.81 5.38 7.82
C HIS A 136 7.05 4.08 8.10
N ALA A 137 7.38 2.98 7.39
CA ALA A 137 6.76 1.68 7.62
C ALA A 137 7.04 1.11 9.01
N ASN A 138 8.12 1.53 9.67
CA ASN A 138 8.49 1.09 11.02
C ASN A 138 8.15 2.11 12.11
N THR A 139 8.41 3.40 11.88
CA THR A 139 8.10 4.45 12.87
C THR A 139 6.59 4.63 13.05
N HIS A 140 5.83 4.59 11.96
CA HIS A 140 4.37 4.65 11.97
C HIS A 140 3.74 3.26 11.75
N SER A 141 4.06 2.34 12.64
CA SER A 141 3.57 0.96 12.69
C SER A 141 3.02 0.65 14.07
N SER A 142 2.15 -0.35 14.16
CA SER A 142 1.74 -0.89 15.45
C SER A 142 2.86 -1.67 16.15
N PHE A 143 3.92 -2.05 15.46
CA PHE A 143 5.04 -2.81 16.04
C PHE A 143 6.12 -1.92 16.62
N ILE A 144 6.82 -2.43 17.62
CA ILE A 144 8.05 -1.87 18.17
C ILE A 144 9.20 -2.34 17.27
N PRO A 145 9.90 -1.44 16.53
CA PRO A 145 10.86 -1.84 15.49
C PRO A 145 12.00 -2.71 15.98
N GLU A 146 12.45 -2.53 17.21
CA GLU A 146 13.54 -3.29 17.84
C GLU A 146 13.14 -4.75 18.14
N ARG A 147 11.82 -5.03 18.25
CA ARG A 147 11.28 -6.37 18.56
C ARG A 147 10.73 -7.07 17.33
N ALA A 148 10.08 -6.31 16.46
CA ALA A 148 9.33 -6.83 15.33
C ALA A 148 9.43 -5.89 14.11
N PRO A 149 10.64 -5.75 13.50
CA PRO A 149 10.84 -4.86 12.37
C PRO A 149 10.11 -5.32 11.13
N VAL A 150 9.52 -4.37 10.42
CA VAL A 150 8.92 -4.57 9.09
C VAL A 150 10.01 -4.41 8.03
N ARG A 151 10.37 -5.51 7.34
CA ARG A 151 11.47 -5.53 6.35
C ARG A 151 11.00 -5.43 4.91
N MET A 152 9.76 -5.79 4.62
CA MET A 152 9.19 -5.77 3.28
C MET A 152 7.67 -5.58 3.34
N SER A 153 7.03 -5.51 2.20
CA SER A 153 5.58 -5.50 2.06
C SER A 153 5.11 -6.69 1.23
N ASN A 154 3.80 -6.80 1.02
CA ASN A 154 3.20 -7.78 0.12
C ASN A 154 3.28 -7.34 -1.35
N LEU A 155 2.68 -8.14 -2.24
CA LEU A 155 2.60 -7.85 -3.67
C LEU A 155 1.96 -6.48 -3.96
N CYS A 156 0.89 -6.13 -3.26
CA CYS A 156 0.11 -4.92 -3.51
C CYS A 156 0.52 -3.72 -2.63
N CYS A 157 1.58 -3.82 -1.84
CA CYS A 157 2.19 -2.74 -1.07
C CYS A 157 1.31 -2.14 0.06
N GLU A 158 0.30 -2.83 0.58
CA GLU A 158 -0.49 -2.33 1.73
C GLU A 158 -0.14 -3.01 3.06
N ILE A 159 0.43 -4.20 3.02
CA ILE A 159 0.73 -5.00 4.21
C ILE A 159 2.13 -4.70 4.72
N THR A 160 2.24 -4.30 5.98
CA THR A 160 3.51 -4.07 6.67
C THR A 160 3.54 -4.89 7.95
N LEU A 161 3.93 -6.15 7.81
CA LEU A 161 4.02 -7.12 8.90
C LEU A 161 5.46 -7.60 9.08
N PRO A 162 5.87 -7.91 10.32
CA PRO A 162 7.15 -8.54 10.57
C PRO A 162 7.23 -9.92 9.93
N THR A 163 8.42 -10.27 9.44
CA THR A 163 8.75 -11.59 8.89
C THR A 163 10.11 -12.02 9.39
N LYS A 164 10.37 -13.35 9.42
CA LYS A 164 11.68 -13.92 9.71
C LYS A 164 12.05 -14.94 8.64
N PRO A 165 13.32 -15.02 8.25
CA PRO A 165 13.77 -16.03 7.30
C PRO A 165 13.52 -17.45 7.83
N LEU A 166 13.34 -18.40 6.90
CA LEU A 166 13.19 -19.80 7.19
C LEU A 166 14.46 -20.56 6.80
N THR A 167 14.85 -21.53 7.61
CA THR A 167 15.91 -22.50 7.26
C THR A 167 15.34 -23.63 6.41
N ASP A 168 14.10 -24.06 6.68
CA ASP A 168 13.29 -24.98 5.86
C ASP A 168 11.79 -24.74 6.09
N VAL A 169 10.93 -25.46 5.37
CA VAL A 169 9.45 -25.29 5.42
C VAL A 169 8.83 -25.67 6.77
N ARG A 170 9.55 -26.34 7.64
CA ARG A 170 9.09 -26.77 8.99
C ARG A 170 9.74 -25.96 10.11
N ASP A 171 10.48 -24.91 9.76
CA ASP A 171 11.18 -24.07 10.73
C ASP A 171 10.18 -23.38 11.66
N PRO A 172 10.15 -23.68 12.96
CA PRO A 172 9.24 -23.06 13.91
C PRO A 172 9.66 -21.63 14.29
N ASP A 173 10.89 -21.23 14.02
CA ASP A 173 11.43 -19.90 14.34
C ASP A 173 11.26 -18.92 13.18
N GLY A 174 10.94 -19.42 11.98
CA GLY A 174 10.60 -18.59 10.83
C GLY A 174 9.21 -17.94 10.95
N GLU A 175 9.02 -16.79 10.32
CA GLU A 175 7.72 -16.12 10.27
C GLU A 175 7.32 -15.78 8.83
N ILE A 176 6.22 -16.36 8.35
CA ILE A 176 5.55 -15.97 7.11
C ILE A 176 4.30 -15.17 7.46
N ALA A 177 4.26 -13.89 7.08
CA ALA A 177 3.09 -13.05 7.27
C ALA A 177 2.00 -13.41 6.24
N LEU A 178 0.76 -13.46 6.69
CA LEU A 178 -0.42 -13.66 5.84
C LEU A 178 -1.33 -12.43 5.86
N CYS A 179 -1.92 -12.11 4.70
CA CYS A 179 -2.91 -11.06 4.57
C CYS A 179 -4.31 -11.61 4.89
N THR A 180 -5.01 -11.02 5.86
CA THR A 180 -6.41 -11.32 6.16
C THR A 180 -7.20 -10.04 6.09
N LEU A 181 -7.97 -9.88 5.00
CA LEU A 181 -8.47 -8.59 4.56
C LEU A 181 -10.00 -8.53 4.57
N SER A 182 -10.52 -7.36 4.85
CA SER A 182 -11.91 -6.93 4.67
C SER A 182 -11.94 -5.44 4.34
N ALA A 183 -13.11 -4.88 4.05
CA ALA A 183 -13.24 -3.45 3.82
C ALA A 183 -14.59 -2.91 4.28
N ILE A 184 -14.60 -1.68 4.77
CA ILE A 184 -15.80 -0.93 5.14
C ILE A 184 -16.23 -0.06 3.97
N ASN A 185 -17.48 -0.20 3.55
CA ASN A 185 -18.08 0.62 2.49
C ASN A 185 -18.51 1.98 3.06
N TRP A 186 -17.66 2.99 2.97
CA TRP A 186 -17.98 4.34 3.47
C TRP A 186 -19.22 4.93 2.82
N GLY A 187 -19.47 4.63 1.55
CA GLY A 187 -20.66 5.10 0.84
C GLY A 187 -22.00 4.60 1.39
N ALA A 188 -21.99 3.55 2.24
CA ALA A 188 -23.18 2.99 2.83
C ALA A 188 -23.72 3.79 4.05
N PHE A 189 -22.89 4.65 4.63
CA PHE A 189 -23.19 5.38 5.85
C PHE A 189 -23.47 6.87 5.56
N ARG A 190 -24.20 7.52 6.45
CA ARG A 190 -24.49 8.95 6.43
C ARG A 190 -23.58 9.72 7.36
N GLU A 191 -23.32 9.12 8.54
CA GLU A 191 -22.50 9.70 9.60
C GLU A 191 -21.41 8.69 10.01
N PRO A 192 -20.21 9.13 10.39
CA PRO A 192 -19.11 8.22 10.71
C PRO A 192 -19.39 7.31 11.91
N GLN A 193 -20.27 7.73 12.85
CA GLN A 193 -20.66 6.92 14.01
C GLN A 193 -21.42 5.65 13.62
N GLU A 194 -22.11 5.63 12.50
CA GLU A 194 -22.83 4.47 12.00
C GLU A 194 -21.91 3.30 11.62
N MET A 195 -20.60 3.55 11.44
CA MET A 195 -19.60 2.53 11.09
C MET A 195 -19.26 1.59 12.27
N GLU A 196 -19.52 1.97 13.53
CA GLU A 196 -19.06 1.21 14.71
C GLU A 196 -19.43 -0.27 14.63
N ARG A 197 -20.69 -0.57 14.35
CA ARG A 197 -21.17 -1.96 14.24
C ARG A 197 -20.48 -2.71 13.09
N ALA A 198 -20.30 -2.09 11.95
CA ALA A 198 -19.65 -2.72 10.79
C ALA A 198 -18.18 -3.02 11.08
N CYS A 199 -17.47 -2.09 11.70
CA CYS A 199 -16.08 -2.27 12.14
C CYS A 199 -15.96 -3.42 13.15
N THR A 200 -16.86 -3.48 14.15
CA THR A 200 -16.90 -4.56 15.13
C THR A 200 -17.12 -5.93 14.46
N LEU A 201 -18.07 -6.02 13.53
CA LEU A 201 -18.35 -7.27 12.82
C LEU A 201 -17.18 -7.68 11.90
N ALA A 202 -16.53 -6.74 11.24
CA ALA A 202 -15.36 -7.01 10.40
C ALA A 202 -14.21 -7.60 11.24
N VAL A 203 -13.87 -6.98 12.37
CA VAL A 203 -12.79 -7.45 13.25
C VAL A 203 -13.13 -8.84 13.81
N ARG A 204 -14.33 -9.05 14.35
CA ARG A 204 -14.76 -10.34 14.91
C ARG A 204 -14.80 -11.44 13.85
N GLY A 205 -15.32 -11.14 12.65
CA GLY A 205 -15.39 -12.09 11.55
C GLY A 205 -14.01 -12.53 11.08
N LEU A 206 -13.10 -11.57 10.88
CA LEU A 206 -11.74 -11.88 10.45
C LEU A 206 -10.95 -12.60 11.55
N ASP A 207 -11.06 -12.18 12.81
CA ASP A 207 -10.40 -12.88 13.93
C ASP A 207 -10.84 -14.35 14.01
N SER A 208 -12.14 -14.63 13.83
CA SER A 208 -12.67 -15.99 13.78
C SER A 208 -12.09 -16.80 12.63
N LEU A 209 -11.93 -16.19 11.43
CA LEU A 209 -11.34 -16.84 10.27
C LEU A 209 -9.89 -17.25 10.51
N LEU A 210 -9.09 -16.45 11.23
CA LEU A 210 -7.71 -16.81 11.58
C LEU A 210 -7.62 -18.12 12.38
N SER A 211 -8.62 -18.41 13.19
CA SER A 211 -8.66 -19.63 13.97
C SER A 211 -9.31 -20.82 13.24
N TYR A 212 -10.09 -20.54 12.20
CA TYR A 212 -10.84 -21.57 11.47
C TYR A 212 -10.07 -22.19 10.30
N GLN A 213 -9.20 -21.41 9.64
CA GLN A 213 -8.50 -21.84 8.45
C GLN A 213 -7.36 -22.84 8.75
N ASN A 214 -7.03 -23.70 7.77
CA ASN A 214 -5.91 -24.61 7.86
C ASN A 214 -4.64 -23.95 7.28
N TYR A 215 -3.52 -24.13 7.96
CA TYR A 215 -2.22 -23.61 7.57
C TYR A 215 -1.30 -24.74 7.10
N PRO A 216 -0.95 -24.83 5.82
CA PRO A 216 -0.11 -25.91 5.31
C PRO A 216 1.38 -25.77 5.72
N ILE A 217 1.80 -24.58 6.18
CA ILE A 217 3.18 -24.26 6.56
C ILE A 217 3.19 -23.76 8.00
N ILE A 218 4.03 -24.39 8.84
CA ILE A 218 4.07 -24.12 10.29
C ILE A 218 4.46 -22.66 10.58
N ALA A 219 5.43 -22.09 9.85
CA ALA A 219 5.86 -20.71 10.04
C ALA A 219 4.74 -19.68 9.76
N ALA A 220 3.81 -19.99 8.84
CA ALA A 220 2.64 -19.14 8.58
C ALA A 220 1.58 -19.28 9.69
N GLN A 221 1.36 -20.51 10.19
CA GLN A 221 0.45 -20.76 11.31
C GLN A 221 0.92 -20.05 12.58
N LEU A 222 2.16 -20.28 12.99
CA LEU A 222 2.71 -19.71 14.23
C LEU A 222 2.76 -18.18 14.20
N ALA A 223 3.16 -17.61 13.06
CA ALA A 223 3.16 -16.16 12.87
C ALA A 223 1.75 -15.58 12.99
N THR A 224 0.76 -16.25 12.36
CA THR A 224 -0.65 -15.81 12.41
C THR A 224 -1.24 -15.97 13.81
N GLU A 225 -1.05 -17.10 14.47
CA GLU A 225 -1.55 -17.34 15.83
C GLU A 225 -0.94 -16.38 16.85
N ARG A 226 0.37 -16.09 16.72
CA ARG A 226 1.09 -15.15 17.58
C ARG A 226 0.58 -13.73 17.45
N ARG A 227 0.35 -13.25 16.20
CA ARG A 227 0.09 -11.83 15.93
C ARG A 227 -1.35 -11.52 15.61
N ARG A 228 -2.13 -12.47 15.10
CA ARG A 228 -3.52 -12.32 14.67
C ARG A 228 -3.72 -11.07 13.78
N PRO A 229 -2.91 -10.86 12.73
CA PRO A 229 -2.92 -9.62 11.98
C PRO A 229 -4.15 -9.52 11.08
N LEU A 230 -4.76 -8.34 11.05
CA LEU A 230 -5.88 -8.00 10.17
C LEU A 230 -5.52 -6.80 9.29
N GLY A 231 -6.22 -6.67 8.17
CA GLY A 231 -6.19 -5.49 7.31
C GLY A 231 -7.61 -5.14 6.87
N VAL A 232 -8.26 -4.25 7.60
CA VAL A 232 -9.56 -3.72 7.22
C VAL A 232 -9.34 -2.44 6.41
N GLY A 233 -9.85 -2.40 5.19
CA GLY A 233 -9.72 -1.28 4.26
C GLY A 233 -10.98 -0.44 4.14
N ILE A 234 -10.96 0.40 3.12
CA ILE A 234 -12.08 1.28 2.73
C ILE A 234 -12.42 0.99 1.27
N ILE A 235 -13.69 0.84 0.95
CA ILE A 235 -14.19 0.81 -0.43
C ILE A 235 -15.21 1.91 -0.65
N ASN A 236 -15.47 2.21 -1.93
CA ASN A 236 -16.49 3.17 -2.35
C ASN A 236 -16.18 4.63 -1.98
N LEU A 237 -14.88 4.97 -1.80
CA LEU A 237 -14.49 6.35 -1.45
C LEU A 237 -14.94 7.35 -2.52
N ALA A 238 -14.78 7.02 -3.81
CA ALA A 238 -15.19 7.94 -4.89
C ALA A 238 -16.69 8.23 -4.88
N TYR A 239 -17.53 7.23 -4.60
CA TYR A 239 -18.97 7.45 -4.44
C TYR A 239 -19.29 8.28 -3.19
N TRP A 240 -18.62 7.99 -2.06
CA TRP A 240 -18.78 8.77 -0.84
C TRP A 240 -18.40 10.24 -1.06
N MET A 241 -17.30 10.51 -1.76
CA MET A 241 -16.86 11.86 -2.12
C MET A 241 -17.88 12.55 -3.03
N ALA A 242 -18.36 11.87 -4.07
CA ALA A 242 -19.38 12.41 -4.97
C ALA A 242 -20.71 12.75 -4.26
N LYS A 243 -21.10 11.94 -3.24
CA LYS A 243 -22.27 12.25 -2.37
C LYS A 243 -22.08 13.51 -1.53
N ASN A 244 -20.85 13.82 -1.17
CA ASN A 244 -20.49 14.97 -0.32
C ASN A 244 -19.95 16.16 -1.13
N ASP A 245 -20.22 16.20 -2.44
CA ASP A 245 -19.82 17.29 -3.33
C ASP A 245 -18.31 17.58 -3.34
N MET A 246 -17.48 16.53 -3.24
CA MET A 246 -16.03 16.58 -3.24
C MET A 246 -15.44 15.89 -4.46
N THR A 247 -14.28 16.37 -4.90
CA THR A 247 -13.46 15.71 -5.92
C THR A 247 -12.07 15.38 -5.35
N TYR A 248 -11.30 14.55 -6.05
CA TYR A 248 -9.91 14.28 -5.65
C TYR A 248 -9.01 15.49 -5.85
N THR A 249 -9.34 16.35 -6.83
CA THR A 249 -8.60 17.59 -7.07
C THR A 249 -8.91 18.66 -6.01
N ASP A 250 -10.14 18.70 -5.50
CA ASP A 250 -10.61 19.64 -4.46
C ASP A 250 -11.29 18.88 -3.31
N PRO A 251 -10.52 18.16 -2.47
CA PRO A 251 -11.04 17.36 -1.38
C PRO A 251 -11.31 18.20 -0.12
N ASN A 252 -12.39 17.92 0.58
CA ASN A 252 -12.56 18.35 1.96
C ASN A 252 -11.75 17.43 2.89
N LEU A 253 -10.47 17.73 3.10
CA LEU A 253 -9.56 16.91 3.88
C LEU A 253 -9.98 16.79 5.36
N GLU A 254 -10.65 17.82 5.92
CA GLU A 254 -11.16 17.79 7.30
C GLU A 254 -12.29 16.76 7.48
N LEU A 255 -13.18 16.66 6.50
CA LEU A 255 -14.24 15.64 6.53
C LEU A 255 -13.65 14.23 6.36
N ILE A 256 -12.65 14.07 5.48
CA ILE A 256 -11.92 12.79 5.31
C ILE A 256 -11.22 12.39 6.62
N ASP A 257 -10.52 13.33 7.25
CA ASP A 257 -9.84 13.13 8.55
C ASP A 257 -10.84 12.70 9.63
N THR A 258 -12.00 13.35 9.69
CA THR A 258 -13.07 13.00 10.63
C THR A 258 -13.53 11.55 10.47
N TRP A 259 -13.81 11.13 9.25
CA TRP A 259 -14.27 9.76 8.97
C TRP A 259 -13.17 8.73 9.21
N ALA A 260 -11.93 9.03 8.82
CA ALA A 260 -10.79 8.15 9.05
C ALA A 260 -10.51 7.94 10.54
N GLN A 261 -10.66 9.00 11.34
CA GLN A 261 -10.49 8.94 12.80
C GLN A 261 -11.51 8.00 13.45
N HIS A 262 -12.80 8.14 13.12
CA HIS A 262 -13.86 7.26 13.65
C HIS A 262 -13.67 5.80 13.20
N TRP A 263 -13.35 5.59 11.90
CA TRP A 263 -13.10 4.27 11.35
C TRP A 263 -11.95 3.55 12.05
N SER A 264 -10.81 4.21 12.21
CA SER A 264 -9.65 3.66 12.92
C SER A 264 -9.96 3.39 14.39
N TYR A 265 -10.60 4.34 15.07
CA TYR A 265 -11.01 4.20 16.46
C TYR A 265 -11.89 2.96 16.69
N TYR A 266 -12.92 2.77 15.87
CA TYR A 266 -13.84 1.64 16.03
C TYR A 266 -13.17 0.29 15.74
N LEU A 267 -12.23 0.23 14.81
CA LEU A 267 -11.47 -1.00 14.54
C LEU A 267 -10.54 -1.35 15.69
N ILE A 268 -9.81 -0.37 16.24
CA ILE A 268 -8.91 -0.60 17.39
C ILE A 268 -9.74 -0.95 18.62
N LYS A 269 -10.83 -0.23 18.88
CA LYS A 269 -11.75 -0.50 19.99
C LYS A 269 -12.32 -1.92 19.91
N ALA A 270 -12.79 -2.35 18.74
CA ALA A 270 -13.33 -3.70 18.56
C ALA A 270 -12.29 -4.79 18.87
N SER A 271 -11.03 -4.58 18.54
CA SER A 271 -9.95 -5.51 18.87
C SER A 271 -9.55 -5.45 20.36
N ALA A 272 -9.62 -4.28 20.98
CA ALA A 272 -9.42 -4.13 22.43
C ALA A 272 -10.56 -4.81 23.22
N ASP A 273 -11.84 -4.66 22.77
CA ASP A 273 -13.00 -5.35 23.36
C ASP A 273 -12.83 -6.87 23.22
N LEU A 274 -12.34 -7.38 22.08
CA LEU A 274 -12.03 -8.80 21.91
C LEU A 274 -10.86 -9.27 22.80
N ALA A 275 -9.87 -8.43 23.05
CA ALA A 275 -8.79 -8.75 23.97
C ALA A 275 -9.29 -8.89 25.42
N GLU A 276 -10.23 -8.06 25.83
CA GLU A 276 -10.90 -8.17 27.14
C GLU A 276 -11.75 -9.45 27.26
N GLU A 277 -12.47 -9.84 26.19
CA GLU A 277 -13.33 -11.02 26.15
C GLU A 277 -12.55 -12.34 26.04
N MET A 278 -11.50 -12.38 25.20
CA MET A 278 -10.84 -13.62 24.75
C MET A 278 -9.35 -13.66 25.03
N GLY A 279 -8.78 -12.61 25.61
CA GLY A 279 -7.36 -12.42 25.82
C GLY A 279 -6.66 -11.76 24.62
N ALA A 280 -5.61 -11.01 24.90
CA ALA A 280 -4.74 -10.42 23.88
C ALA A 280 -4.06 -11.50 23.01
N CYS A 281 -3.60 -11.12 21.80
CA CYS A 281 -2.78 -12.05 21.03
C CYS A 281 -1.43 -12.29 21.75
N PRO A 282 -0.80 -13.48 21.56
CA PRO A 282 0.48 -13.78 22.23
C PRO A 282 1.59 -12.79 21.92
N GLY A 283 1.59 -12.16 20.75
CA GLY A 283 2.55 -11.14 20.34
C GLY A 283 2.13 -9.71 20.66
N SER A 284 1.14 -9.48 21.53
CA SER A 284 0.66 -8.14 21.90
C SER A 284 1.76 -7.25 22.46
N GLU A 285 2.69 -7.82 23.24
CA GLU A 285 3.83 -7.09 23.82
C GLU A 285 4.84 -6.57 22.82
N ASP A 286 4.86 -7.12 21.59
CA ASP A 286 5.68 -6.62 20.48
C ASP A 286 5.06 -5.37 19.83
N THR A 287 3.83 -4.99 20.25
CA THR A 287 3.09 -3.87 19.67
C THR A 287 3.17 -2.61 20.52
N LYS A 288 3.07 -1.46 19.88
CA LYS A 288 2.89 -0.16 20.51
C LYS A 288 1.52 -0.04 21.21
N TYR A 289 0.51 -0.79 20.74
CA TYR A 289 -0.81 -0.85 21.37
C TYR A 289 -0.74 -1.29 22.83
N HIS A 290 0.12 -2.27 23.16
CA HIS A 290 0.36 -2.70 24.53
C HIS A 290 0.81 -1.55 25.46
N LEU A 291 1.51 -0.57 24.89
CA LEU A 291 1.93 0.64 25.60
C LEU A 291 0.86 1.75 25.62
N GLY A 292 -0.27 1.51 24.96
CA GLY A 292 -1.31 2.52 24.75
C GLY A 292 -0.93 3.56 23.70
N VAL A 293 0.03 3.27 22.83
CA VAL A 293 0.45 4.13 21.72
C VAL A 293 -0.35 3.74 20.48
N LEU A 294 -0.99 4.74 19.86
CA LEU A 294 -1.93 4.60 18.75
C LEU A 294 -1.34 5.17 17.46
N PRO A 295 -1.92 4.91 16.29
CA PRO A 295 -1.48 5.54 15.03
C PRO A 295 -1.44 7.06 15.11
N VAL A 296 -2.36 7.70 15.82
CA VAL A 296 -2.41 9.16 16.03
C VAL A 296 -1.23 9.71 16.82
N ASP A 297 -0.37 8.88 17.41
CA ASP A 297 0.83 9.29 18.14
C ASP A 297 2.12 9.18 17.33
N THR A 298 2.08 8.49 16.20
CA THR A 298 3.29 8.06 15.48
C THR A 298 3.33 8.50 14.02
N TYR A 299 2.28 9.14 13.53
CA TYR A 299 2.24 9.67 12.18
C TYR A 299 3.19 10.86 12.00
N LYS A 300 3.48 11.19 10.76
CA LYS A 300 4.37 12.29 10.41
C LYS A 300 3.64 13.63 10.61
N SER A 301 4.12 14.46 11.55
CA SER A 301 3.44 15.71 11.93
C SER A 301 3.32 16.74 10.81
N GLU A 302 4.16 16.65 9.76
CA GLU A 302 4.05 17.55 8.61
C GLU A 302 2.71 17.44 7.87
N VAL A 303 1.98 16.32 8.02
CA VAL A 303 0.62 16.19 7.46
C VAL A 303 -0.40 17.14 8.14
N ASP A 304 -0.10 17.65 9.33
CA ASP A 304 -0.95 18.63 10.03
C ASP A 304 -1.00 19.99 9.33
N GLU A 305 -0.09 20.23 8.38
CA GLU A 305 -0.19 21.36 7.45
C GLU A 305 -1.42 21.25 6.53
N LEU A 306 -1.89 20.02 6.27
CA LEU A 306 -3.06 19.74 5.44
C LEU A 306 -4.36 19.79 6.23
N VAL A 307 -4.36 19.25 7.45
CA VAL A 307 -5.49 19.21 8.38
C VAL A 307 -4.97 19.33 9.80
N ALA A 308 -5.37 20.36 10.50
CA ALA A 308 -5.01 20.56 11.90
C ALA A 308 -5.51 19.39 12.78
N PRO A 309 -4.70 18.87 13.71
CA PRO A 309 -5.10 17.79 14.58
C PRO A 309 -6.26 18.20 15.49
N GLN A 310 -7.28 17.35 15.55
CA GLN A 310 -8.45 17.51 16.42
C GLN A 310 -8.96 16.14 16.87
N ASP A 311 -9.06 15.91 18.17
CA ASP A 311 -9.67 14.68 18.70
C ASP A 311 -11.19 14.73 18.58
N ARG A 312 -11.76 13.75 17.88
CA ARG A 312 -13.20 13.60 17.64
C ARG A 312 -13.78 12.34 18.27
N VAL A 313 -12.93 11.53 18.90
CA VAL A 313 -13.26 10.27 19.56
C VAL A 313 -12.50 10.15 20.89
N ASP A 314 -12.88 9.23 21.77
CA ASP A 314 -12.21 9.04 23.07
C ASP A 314 -10.94 8.18 22.95
N TRP A 315 -9.89 8.77 22.41
CA TRP A 315 -8.56 8.13 22.38
C TRP A 315 -8.04 7.83 23.80
N SER A 316 -8.37 8.67 24.80
CA SER A 316 -7.87 8.52 26.16
C SER A 316 -8.42 7.27 26.85
N GLY A 317 -9.73 7.02 26.72
CA GLY A 317 -10.36 5.80 27.23
C GLY A 317 -9.81 4.55 26.56
N LEU A 318 -9.64 4.60 25.23
CA LEU A 318 -9.07 3.49 24.47
C LEU A 318 -7.64 3.15 24.88
N ARG A 319 -6.78 4.15 25.16
CA ARG A 319 -5.41 3.93 25.67
C ARG A 319 -5.41 3.22 27.03
N VAL A 320 -6.36 3.55 27.91
CA VAL A 320 -6.50 2.88 29.21
C VAL A 320 -6.89 1.42 29.01
N GLN A 321 -7.85 1.14 28.13
CA GLN A 321 -8.28 -0.22 27.81
C GLN A 321 -7.14 -1.06 27.25
N LEU A 322 -6.38 -0.53 26.29
CA LEU A 322 -5.22 -1.21 25.68
C LEU A 322 -4.11 -1.52 26.69
N ARG A 323 -3.81 -0.62 27.63
CA ARG A 323 -2.81 -0.89 28.68
C ARG A 323 -3.28 -1.96 29.66
N ASN A 324 -4.59 -2.06 29.92
CA ASN A 324 -5.14 -3.03 30.85
C ASN A 324 -5.31 -4.43 30.25
N HIS A 325 -5.73 -4.51 28.99
CA HIS A 325 -6.14 -5.77 28.35
C HIS A 325 -5.28 -6.16 27.15
N GLY A 326 -4.40 -5.26 26.66
CA GLY A 326 -3.64 -5.47 25.42
C GLY A 326 -4.53 -5.35 24.18
N ILE A 327 -4.09 -5.96 23.08
CA ILE A 327 -4.78 -5.97 21.79
C ILE A 327 -4.96 -7.40 21.27
N ARG A 328 -6.14 -7.73 20.73
CA ARG A 328 -6.40 -9.06 20.13
C ARG A 328 -5.73 -9.24 18.78
N ASN A 329 -5.64 -8.17 17.98
CA ASN A 329 -5.10 -8.19 16.64
C ASN A 329 -3.94 -7.18 16.56
N SER A 330 -2.75 -7.65 16.23
CA SER A 330 -1.53 -6.81 16.23
C SER A 330 -1.56 -5.68 15.20
N THR A 331 -2.33 -5.82 14.12
CA THR A 331 -2.64 -4.80 13.12
C THR A 331 -4.13 -4.86 12.75
N LEU A 332 -4.66 -3.75 12.27
CA LEU A 332 -6.10 -3.63 11.99
C LEU A 332 -6.42 -2.96 10.65
N MET A 333 -5.62 -2.00 10.18
CA MET A 333 -5.94 -1.19 9.02
C MET A 333 -4.91 -1.38 7.90
N ALA A 334 -5.41 -1.65 6.67
CA ALA A 334 -4.64 -1.64 5.45
C ALA A 334 -5.56 -1.30 4.27
N LEU A 335 -5.12 -0.45 3.35
CA LEU A 335 -5.94 -0.10 2.18
C LEU A 335 -5.43 -0.84 0.94
N MET A 336 -6.11 -1.94 0.63
CA MET A 336 -5.82 -2.81 -0.51
C MET A 336 -6.56 -2.35 -1.78
N PRO A 337 -6.10 -2.75 -2.99
CA PRO A 337 -6.95 -2.77 -4.17
C PRO A 337 -8.12 -3.74 -3.95
N ALA A 338 -9.35 -3.28 -4.12
CA ALA A 338 -10.55 -4.07 -3.76
C ALA A 338 -11.50 -4.28 -4.96
N GLU A 339 -10.98 -4.48 -6.15
CA GLU A 339 -11.76 -4.49 -7.39
C GLU A 339 -12.90 -5.50 -7.36
N THR A 340 -12.63 -6.77 -7.10
CA THR A 340 -13.66 -7.81 -7.15
C THR A 340 -14.62 -7.73 -5.97
N SER A 341 -14.11 -7.52 -4.74
CA SER A 341 -14.94 -7.39 -3.55
C SER A 341 -15.81 -6.13 -3.58
N ALA A 342 -15.32 -5.02 -4.14
CA ALA A 342 -16.11 -3.82 -4.34
C ALA A 342 -17.29 -4.05 -5.32
N GLN A 343 -17.10 -4.85 -6.35
CA GLN A 343 -18.16 -5.17 -7.33
C GLN A 343 -19.35 -5.89 -6.71
N ILE A 344 -19.12 -6.80 -5.75
CA ILE A 344 -20.20 -7.54 -5.06
C ILE A 344 -21.19 -6.58 -4.38
N SER A 345 -20.69 -5.48 -3.82
CA SER A 345 -21.51 -4.47 -3.16
C SER A 345 -21.90 -3.28 -4.05
N ASN A 346 -21.65 -3.38 -5.37
CA ASN A 346 -21.81 -2.27 -6.32
C ASN A 346 -21.10 -1.00 -5.85
N SER A 347 -19.85 -1.14 -5.43
CA SER A 347 -19.01 -0.06 -4.90
C SER A 347 -17.92 0.32 -5.89
N THR A 348 -17.41 1.56 -5.81
CA THR A 348 -16.18 1.93 -6.51
C THR A 348 -14.98 1.24 -5.83
N ASN A 349 -13.92 1.00 -6.62
CA ASN A 349 -12.73 0.27 -6.17
C ASN A 349 -11.98 1.05 -5.08
N GLY A 350 -11.90 0.49 -3.88
CA GLY A 350 -11.05 0.99 -2.80
C GLY A 350 -11.20 2.49 -2.55
N VAL A 351 -10.06 3.16 -2.56
CA VAL A 351 -9.92 4.61 -2.34
C VAL A 351 -9.61 5.40 -3.63
N GLU A 352 -9.63 4.72 -4.76
CA GLU A 352 -9.23 5.31 -6.04
C GLU A 352 -10.39 6.01 -6.77
N PRO A 353 -10.08 7.04 -7.57
CA PRO A 353 -11.03 7.58 -8.53
C PRO A 353 -11.34 6.53 -9.61
N PRO A 354 -12.60 6.43 -10.07
CA PRO A 354 -12.95 5.50 -11.13
C PRO A 354 -12.29 5.93 -12.46
N ARG A 355 -11.81 4.96 -13.23
CA ARG A 355 -11.20 5.23 -14.55
C ARG A 355 -12.25 5.68 -15.57
N SER A 356 -13.45 5.11 -15.49
CA SER A 356 -14.62 5.48 -16.29
C SER A 356 -15.90 5.26 -15.48
N PHE A 357 -17.03 5.75 -15.97
CA PHE A 357 -18.34 5.52 -15.35
C PHE A 357 -18.82 4.07 -15.45
N VAL A 358 -18.28 3.32 -16.42
CA VAL A 358 -18.56 1.89 -16.60
C VAL A 358 -17.24 1.13 -16.60
N SER A 359 -17.06 0.24 -15.65
CA SER A 359 -15.97 -0.73 -15.67
C SER A 359 -16.44 -2.03 -16.34
N VAL A 360 -15.60 -2.59 -17.20
CA VAL A 360 -15.84 -3.88 -17.86
C VAL A 360 -14.75 -4.84 -17.43
N LYS A 361 -15.17 -5.95 -16.85
CA LYS A 361 -14.24 -7.01 -16.45
C LYS A 361 -14.59 -8.29 -17.20
N GLN A 362 -13.65 -8.81 -17.95
CA GLN A 362 -13.79 -10.09 -18.62
C GLN A 362 -13.23 -11.19 -17.72
N SER A 363 -14.01 -12.25 -17.50
CA SER A 363 -13.59 -13.46 -16.81
C SER A 363 -13.88 -14.69 -17.69
N LYS A 364 -13.43 -15.87 -17.23
CA LYS A 364 -13.78 -17.15 -17.90
C LYS A 364 -15.29 -17.38 -17.95
N ASP A 365 -16.04 -16.82 -17.01
CA ASP A 365 -17.48 -17.00 -16.87
C ASP A 365 -18.31 -15.93 -17.61
N GLY A 366 -17.65 -14.98 -18.27
CA GLY A 366 -18.29 -13.93 -19.06
C GLY A 366 -17.79 -12.51 -18.76
N VAL A 367 -18.49 -11.53 -19.31
CA VAL A 367 -18.19 -10.11 -19.20
C VAL A 367 -19.08 -9.49 -18.12
N LEU A 368 -18.47 -8.99 -17.05
CA LEU A 368 -19.14 -8.21 -16.01
C LEU A 368 -19.01 -6.72 -16.32
N LYS A 369 -20.14 -6.03 -16.43
CA LYS A 369 -20.20 -4.58 -16.56
C LYS A 369 -20.73 -3.99 -15.26
N GLN A 370 -20.00 -3.03 -14.69
CA GLN A 370 -20.42 -2.31 -13.50
C GLN A 370 -20.46 -0.81 -13.78
N VAL A 371 -21.57 -0.17 -13.43
CA VAL A 371 -21.73 1.29 -13.51
C VAL A 371 -21.47 1.86 -12.12
N VAL A 372 -20.77 2.99 -12.02
CA VAL A 372 -20.57 3.67 -10.73
C VAL A 372 -21.89 3.90 -10.00
N PRO A 373 -21.94 3.78 -8.67
CA PRO A 373 -23.17 3.92 -7.90
C PRO A 373 -23.88 5.23 -8.19
N GLU A 374 -25.22 5.17 -8.27
CA GLU A 374 -26.08 6.33 -8.53
C GLU A 374 -25.68 7.22 -9.73
N TYR A 375 -25.16 6.60 -10.80
CA TYR A 375 -24.65 7.28 -11.98
C TYR A 375 -25.58 8.39 -12.47
N ARG A 376 -26.90 8.12 -12.59
CA ARG A 376 -27.87 9.10 -13.14
C ARG A 376 -27.93 10.39 -12.29
N ARG A 377 -27.74 10.28 -10.98
CA ARG A 377 -27.80 11.38 -10.02
C ARG A 377 -26.47 12.10 -9.84
N LEU A 378 -25.37 11.33 -9.86
CA LEU A 378 -24.04 11.79 -9.42
C LEU A 378 -23.01 11.91 -10.54
N LYS A 379 -23.35 11.62 -11.81
CA LYS A 379 -22.35 11.60 -12.90
C LYS A 379 -21.53 12.89 -13.00
N ASN A 380 -22.13 14.06 -12.72
CA ASN A 380 -21.45 15.35 -12.78
C ASN A 380 -20.67 15.70 -11.49
N LYS A 381 -20.72 14.83 -10.47
CA LYS A 381 -20.03 14.99 -9.19
C LYS A 381 -18.86 14.01 -9.03
N TYR A 382 -18.86 12.93 -9.81
CA TYR A 382 -17.70 12.05 -9.88
C TYR A 382 -16.56 12.72 -10.66
N GLU A 383 -15.35 12.61 -10.13
CA GLU A 383 -14.14 12.91 -10.86
C GLU A 383 -13.51 11.60 -11.34
N LEU A 384 -13.32 11.48 -12.65
CA LEU A 384 -12.65 10.31 -13.22
C LEU A 384 -11.12 10.46 -13.08
N LEU A 385 -10.43 9.34 -13.01
CA LEU A 385 -8.99 9.28 -12.82
C LEU A 385 -8.23 10.14 -13.84
N TRP A 386 -8.63 10.05 -15.10
CA TRP A 386 -7.93 10.71 -16.19
C TRP A 386 -8.31 12.18 -16.39
N ASN A 387 -9.29 12.70 -15.62
CA ASN A 387 -9.65 14.11 -15.60
C ASN A 387 -8.81 14.93 -14.60
N GLN A 388 -8.01 14.27 -13.80
CA GLN A 388 -7.12 14.92 -12.83
C GLN A 388 -5.88 15.47 -13.54
N SER A 389 -5.63 16.77 -13.37
CA SER A 389 -4.43 17.43 -13.93
C SER A 389 -3.13 17.02 -13.21
N SER A 390 -3.22 16.50 -11.99
CA SER A 390 -2.10 16.11 -11.15
C SER A 390 -2.54 15.06 -10.12
N PRO A 391 -1.69 14.12 -9.71
CA PRO A 391 -1.96 13.19 -8.62
C PRO A 391 -1.91 13.85 -7.23
N GLU A 392 -1.61 15.14 -7.11
CA GLU A 392 -1.34 15.82 -5.84
C GLU A 392 -2.51 15.74 -4.86
N GLY A 393 -3.74 15.99 -5.33
CA GLY A 393 -4.95 15.94 -4.49
C GLY A 393 -5.19 14.53 -3.94
N TYR A 394 -5.08 13.50 -4.79
CA TYR A 394 -5.17 12.11 -4.37
C TYR A 394 -4.08 11.76 -3.33
N LEU A 395 -2.83 12.17 -3.57
CA LEU A 395 -1.74 11.91 -2.63
C LEU A 395 -1.94 12.60 -1.27
N LYS A 396 -2.54 13.80 -1.24
CA LYS A 396 -2.92 14.49 0.01
C LYS A 396 -3.99 13.71 0.77
N ILE A 397 -5.01 13.18 0.08
CA ILE A 397 -6.03 12.31 0.69
C ILE A 397 -5.35 11.08 1.31
N MET A 398 -4.45 10.41 0.57
CA MET A 398 -3.74 9.23 1.06
C MET A 398 -2.86 9.56 2.28
N ALA A 399 -2.22 10.73 2.31
CA ALA A 399 -1.44 11.18 3.46
C ALA A 399 -2.31 11.39 4.70
N VAL A 400 -3.49 12.00 4.55
CA VAL A 400 -4.43 12.18 5.66
C VAL A 400 -4.97 10.83 6.17
N LEU A 401 -5.34 9.92 5.26
CA LEU A 401 -5.76 8.57 5.66
C LEU A 401 -4.65 7.81 6.37
N GLN A 402 -3.39 7.96 5.92
CA GLN A 402 -2.24 7.26 6.51
C GLN A 402 -2.03 7.61 7.98
N LYS A 403 -2.46 8.78 8.48
CA LYS A 403 -2.41 9.14 9.92
C LYS A 403 -3.03 8.07 10.81
N TYR A 404 -4.06 7.40 10.32
CA TYR A 404 -4.91 6.49 11.08
C TYR A 404 -4.66 5.01 10.78
N ILE A 405 -3.70 4.70 9.89
CA ILE A 405 -3.48 3.35 9.38
C ILE A 405 -2.17 2.78 9.92
N ASP A 406 -2.26 1.70 10.69
CA ASP A 406 -1.10 1.01 11.28
C ASP A 406 -0.25 0.27 10.24
N GLN A 407 -0.84 -0.20 9.15
CA GLN A 407 -0.10 -0.76 8.01
C GLN A 407 0.07 0.27 6.89
N GLY A 408 -0.10 -0.12 5.63
CA GLY A 408 0.11 0.72 4.46
C GLY A 408 -1.13 0.92 3.61
N ILE A 409 -0.94 1.68 2.55
CA ILE A 409 -1.91 1.96 1.50
C ILE A 409 -1.28 1.60 0.16
N SER A 410 -1.99 0.88 -0.70
CA SER A 410 -1.60 0.64 -2.10
C SER A 410 -1.81 1.93 -2.92
N VAL A 411 -0.89 2.90 -2.77
CA VAL A 411 -1.03 4.23 -3.38
C VAL A 411 -0.54 4.20 -4.82
N ASN A 412 -1.46 4.40 -5.77
CA ASN A 412 -1.12 4.58 -7.17
C ASN A 412 -0.76 6.04 -7.48
N THR A 413 0.13 6.24 -8.43
CA THR A 413 0.36 7.55 -9.03
C THR A 413 -0.08 7.50 -10.48
N SER A 414 -1.01 8.39 -10.85
CA SER A 414 -1.60 8.40 -12.18
C SER A 414 -1.40 9.76 -12.84
N TYR A 415 -0.97 9.74 -14.10
CA TYR A 415 -0.66 10.93 -14.87
C TYR A 415 -1.34 10.89 -16.22
N ASN A 416 -2.04 11.97 -16.55
CA ASN A 416 -2.55 12.19 -17.91
C ASN A 416 -1.61 13.20 -18.63
N PRO A 417 -0.83 12.75 -19.63
CA PRO A 417 0.12 13.63 -20.34
C PRO A 417 -0.51 14.87 -20.95
N GLN A 418 -1.79 14.84 -21.32
CA GLN A 418 -2.51 15.96 -21.92
C GLN A 418 -2.53 17.23 -21.05
N PHE A 419 -2.32 17.10 -19.74
CA PHE A 419 -2.24 18.24 -18.82
C PHE A 419 -0.81 18.80 -18.63
N TYR A 420 0.19 18.24 -19.32
CA TYR A 420 1.59 18.66 -19.21
C TYR A 420 2.08 19.29 -20.52
N GLU A 421 3.07 20.15 -20.42
CA GLU A 421 3.68 20.82 -21.58
C GLU A 421 4.26 19.77 -22.55
N ASP A 422 3.97 19.96 -23.85
CA ASP A 422 4.34 18.98 -24.91
C ASP A 422 3.87 17.54 -24.64
N GLU A 423 2.81 17.34 -23.84
CA GLU A 423 2.32 16.04 -23.41
C GLU A 423 3.41 15.17 -22.74
N LYS A 424 4.36 15.83 -22.05
CA LYS A 424 5.49 15.17 -21.39
C LYS A 424 5.48 15.43 -19.89
N ILE A 425 5.39 14.36 -19.11
CA ILE A 425 5.53 14.41 -17.66
C ILE A 425 7.01 14.60 -17.32
N SER A 426 7.37 15.73 -16.70
CA SER A 426 8.75 16.00 -16.35
C SER A 426 9.23 15.11 -15.20
N MET A 427 10.52 14.78 -15.19
CA MET A 427 11.17 14.07 -14.08
C MET A 427 11.05 14.88 -12.78
N SER A 428 11.12 16.20 -12.87
CA SER A 428 10.99 17.11 -11.74
C SER A 428 9.61 17.01 -11.08
N ASP A 429 8.52 16.96 -11.86
CA ASP A 429 7.16 16.83 -11.33
C ASP A 429 6.95 15.48 -10.63
N MET A 430 7.44 14.41 -11.25
CA MET A 430 7.35 13.08 -10.63
C MET A 430 8.12 13.01 -9.30
N LEU A 431 9.34 13.55 -9.24
CA LEU A 431 10.14 13.59 -8.01
C LEU A 431 9.51 14.51 -6.95
N LYS A 432 8.93 15.64 -7.36
CA LYS A 432 8.18 16.54 -6.45
C LYS A 432 7.06 15.78 -5.75
N HIS A 433 6.27 14.99 -6.46
CA HIS A 433 5.18 14.21 -5.87
C HIS A 433 5.69 13.12 -4.91
N VAL A 434 6.79 12.45 -5.25
CA VAL A 434 7.43 11.47 -4.34
C VAL A 434 7.91 12.16 -3.06
N LEU A 435 8.61 13.29 -3.16
CA LEU A 435 9.11 14.04 -2.01
C LEU A 435 7.97 14.60 -1.15
N MET A 436 6.91 15.12 -1.78
CA MET A 436 5.71 15.58 -1.06
C MET A 436 5.05 14.43 -0.29
N PHE A 437 4.86 13.27 -0.94
CA PHE A 437 4.26 12.11 -0.31
C PHE A 437 5.12 11.57 0.85
N TYR A 438 6.46 11.53 0.67
CA TYR A 438 7.38 11.21 1.75
C TYR A 438 7.27 12.22 2.91
N ARG A 439 7.27 13.53 2.61
CA ARG A 439 7.14 14.58 3.61
C ARG A 439 5.91 14.40 4.50
N TYR A 440 4.78 14.03 3.92
CA TYR A 440 3.52 13.82 4.63
C TYR A 440 3.33 12.41 5.22
N GLY A 441 4.40 11.60 5.31
CA GLY A 441 4.37 10.32 6.01
C GLY A 441 3.90 9.14 5.17
N GLY A 442 3.81 9.29 3.85
CA GLY A 442 3.45 8.19 2.96
C GLY A 442 4.45 7.03 3.06
N LYS A 443 3.93 5.80 3.20
CA LYS A 443 4.77 4.60 3.37
C LYS A 443 5.14 3.95 2.05
N GLN A 444 4.21 3.89 1.07
CA GLN A 444 4.40 3.07 -0.13
C GLN A 444 3.75 3.71 -1.34
N LEU A 445 4.41 3.59 -2.51
CA LEU A 445 3.83 3.87 -3.82
C LEU A 445 3.79 2.57 -4.63
N TYR A 446 2.59 2.21 -5.07
CA TYR A 446 2.28 0.98 -5.80
C TYR A 446 2.41 1.18 -7.31
N TYR A 447 1.34 1.17 -8.10
CA TYR A 447 1.43 1.35 -9.55
C TYR A 447 1.79 2.79 -9.96
N PHE A 448 2.42 2.89 -11.13
CA PHE A 448 2.54 4.14 -11.87
C PHE A 448 1.73 4.00 -13.15
N ASN A 449 0.68 4.79 -13.29
CA ASN A 449 -0.21 4.76 -14.43
C ASN A 449 0.03 6.00 -15.30
N THR A 450 0.06 5.81 -16.61
CA THR A 450 0.06 6.89 -17.60
C THR A 450 -1.12 6.69 -18.53
N TYR A 451 -1.91 7.74 -18.74
CA TYR A 451 -3.00 7.70 -19.71
C TYR A 451 -2.44 7.57 -21.13
N ASP A 452 -2.94 6.61 -21.87
CA ASP A 452 -2.55 6.30 -23.24
C ASP A 452 -3.74 6.34 -24.23
N GLY A 453 -4.91 6.78 -23.76
CA GLY A 453 -6.14 6.80 -24.54
C GLY A 453 -6.85 5.45 -24.65
N SER A 454 -6.34 4.40 -24.02
CA SER A 454 -6.98 3.09 -24.03
C SER A 454 -8.01 2.95 -22.90
N GLY A 455 -9.08 2.20 -23.15
CA GLY A 455 -10.05 1.80 -22.12
C GLY A 455 -11.21 2.77 -21.83
N GLU A 456 -11.37 3.86 -22.56
CA GLU A 456 -12.56 4.70 -22.48
C GLU A 456 -13.73 4.04 -23.23
N LEU A 457 -14.75 3.66 -22.47
CA LEU A 457 -16.03 3.24 -23.03
C LEU A 457 -17.00 4.43 -22.99
N ASP A 458 -17.36 4.94 -24.16
CA ASP A 458 -18.42 5.93 -24.28
C ASP A 458 -19.78 5.25 -24.03
N ILE A 459 -20.43 5.61 -22.92
CA ILE A 459 -21.73 5.07 -22.52
C ILE A 459 -22.80 5.43 -23.56
N ASP A 460 -22.73 6.63 -24.12
CA ASP A 460 -23.68 7.11 -25.09
C ASP A 460 -23.53 6.33 -26.41
N ALA A 461 -22.29 5.95 -26.78
CA ALA A 461 -22.00 5.06 -27.89
C ALA A 461 -22.45 3.60 -27.63
N LEU A 462 -22.36 3.12 -26.39
CA LEU A 462 -22.83 1.79 -26.00
C LEU A 462 -24.36 1.68 -26.01
N GLN A 463 -25.07 2.76 -25.68
CA GLN A 463 -26.54 2.82 -25.75
C GLN A 463 -27.04 2.92 -27.21
N ALA A 464 -26.28 3.59 -28.09
CA ALA A 464 -26.60 3.70 -29.52
C ALA A 464 -26.36 2.41 -30.31
N ASN A 465 -25.46 1.53 -29.83
CA ASN A 465 -25.01 0.31 -30.52
C ASN A 465 -25.39 -0.99 -29.78
N SER A 466 -26.68 -1.20 -29.49
CA SER A 466 -27.14 -2.49 -28.92
C SER A 466 -26.99 -3.70 -29.88
N THR A 467 -26.40 -3.51 -31.07
CA THR A 467 -26.20 -4.51 -32.14
C THR A 467 -24.74 -4.72 -32.55
N ALA A 468 -23.75 -4.23 -31.80
CA ALA A 468 -22.34 -4.38 -32.17
C ALA A 468 -21.76 -5.76 -31.81
N PRO A 469 -20.93 -6.36 -32.71
CA PRO A 469 -20.28 -7.64 -32.47
C PRO A 469 -19.23 -7.51 -31.32
N ALA A 470 -18.98 -8.65 -30.68
CA ALA A 470 -17.99 -8.77 -29.57
C ALA A 470 -16.66 -8.13 -29.95
N LEU A 471 -16.22 -7.14 -29.12
CA LEU A 471 -14.89 -6.56 -29.19
C LEU A 471 -13.84 -7.66 -29.01
N SER A 472 -12.93 -7.76 -29.96
CA SER A 472 -11.73 -8.61 -29.84
C SER A 472 -10.94 -8.22 -28.58
N ALA A 473 -10.49 -9.24 -27.84
CA ALA A 473 -9.72 -9.10 -26.62
C ALA A 473 -8.57 -8.12 -26.81
N ILE A 474 -8.63 -6.99 -26.11
CA ILE A 474 -7.45 -6.22 -25.77
C ILE A 474 -6.87 -6.96 -24.58
N GLU A 475 -5.73 -7.62 -24.76
CA GLU A 475 -4.96 -8.19 -23.66
C GLU A 475 -4.47 -7.02 -22.79
N ASP A 476 -5.19 -6.76 -21.69
CA ASP A 476 -4.79 -5.80 -20.69
C ASP A 476 -3.78 -6.48 -19.76
N ASP A 477 -2.50 -6.43 -20.16
CA ASP A 477 -1.36 -6.92 -19.36
C ASP A 477 -1.18 -6.14 -18.01
N ALA A 478 -2.07 -5.17 -17.76
CA ALA A 478 -2.01 -4.30 -16.58
C ALA A 478 -2.59 -4.94 -15.32
N ASP A 479 -3.26 -6.07 -15.42
CA ASP A 479 -3.98 -6.66 -14.28
C ASP A 479 -3.11 -7.61 -13.47
N CYS A 480 -2.83 -7.22 -12.22
CA CYS A 480 -2.31 -8.13 -11.21
C CYS A 480 -3.39 -9.14 -10.85
N ASP A 481 -3.31 -10.36 -11.39
CA ASP A 481 -4.28 -11.43 -11.14
C ASP A 481 -4.39 -11.83 -9.66
N SER A 482 -3.40 -11.51 -8.83
CA SER A 482 -3.42 -11.82 -7.40
C SER A 482 -4.23 -10.84 -6.54
N CYS A 483 -4.56 -9.65 -7.06
CA CYS A 483 -5.41 -8.67 -6.36
C CYS A 483 -6.90 -8.79 -6.68
N LYS A 484 -7.27 -9.72 -7.58
CA LYS A 484 -8.65 -9.98 -7.96
C LYS A 484 -9.24 -11.05 -7.05
N ILE A 485 -9.71 -10.69 -5.86
CA ILE A 485 -10.48 -11.57 -4.96
C ILE A 485 -11.97 -11.45 -5.24
#